data_6beac220a87af858f7773dabef1effbd
#
_entry.id   6beac220a87af858f7773dabef1effbd
#
_cell.length_a   1.000
_cell.length_b   1.000
_cell.length_c   1.000
_cell.angle_alpha   90.00
_cell.angle_beta   90.00
_cell.angle_gamma   90.00
#
_symmetry.space_group_name_H-M   'P 1'
#
loop_
_entity.id
_entity.type
_entity.pdbx_description
1 polymer ?
#
loop_
_entity_poly.entity_id
_entity_poly.type
_entity_poly.pdbx_seq_one_letter_code
_entity_poly.pdbx_strand_id
1 'polypeptide(L)'
;QSGSREVLARVGVALKFALCDGVMYTLDANAALKERTLSGEESELMTGVSDFTLDATGKALLCVTQDGVVSFGIQTGQSEMLYTGAADQAAMCGQALLVRAGGSIVRVMNGQMATIRRDGATCLLVYGQKVIELTGRGVMTCDVNGENATTIANGSYEAASIANGVLYLGGADGYTQSVSL
;
A
#
# COMPACT_ATOMS: atom_id res chain seq x y z
N GLN A 1 17.25 -4.98 -26.83
CA GLN A 1 18.00 -5.53 -25.67
C GLN A 1 17.21 -6.69 -25.12
N SER A 2 17.76 -7.93 -25.28
CA SER A 2 17.21 -9.12 -24.63
C SER A 2 17.62 -9.06 -23.16
N GLY A 3 16.73 -8.57 -22.30
CA GLY A 3 16.95 -8.66 -20.87
C GLY A 3 16.89 -10.11 -20.43
N SER A 4 17.95 -10.61 -19.81
CA SER A 4 17.91 -11.91 -19.13
C SER A 4 16.92 -11.82 -17.97
N ARG A 5 15.96 -12.78 -17.93
CA ARG A 5 15.09 -12.94 -16.76
C ARG A 5 15.77 -13.85 -15.77
N GLU A 6 16.02 -13.35 -14.59
CA GLU A 6 16.52 -14.14 -13.49
C GLU A 6 15.37 -14.45 -12.52
N VAL A 7 15.25 -15.70 -12.09
CA VAL A 7 14.30 -16.10 -11.06
C VAL A 7 14.98 -15.85 -9.72
N LEU A 8 14.60 -14.74 -9.06
CA LEU A 8 15.16 -14.36 -7.75
C LEU A 8 14.65 -15.28 -6.62
N ALA A 9 13.38 -15.68 -6.68
CA ALA A 9 12.81 -16.59 -5.72
C ALA A 9 11.59 -17.31 -6.30
N ARG A 10 11.28 -18.50 -5.78
CA ARG A 10 10.00 -19.17 -5.98
C ARG A 10 9.24 -19.09 -4.68
N VAL A 11 8.18 -18.31 -4.65
CA VAL A 11 7.22 -18.22 -3.54
C VAL A 11 5.98 -19.03 -3.90
N GLY A 12 5.28 -19.52 -2.89
CA GLY A 12 3.95 -20.11 -3.08
C GLY A 12 2.96 -19.05 -3.62
N VAL A 13 1.68 -19.27 -3.42
CA VAL A 13 0.67 -18.27 -3.79
C VAL A 13 0.79 -17.09 -2.84
N ALA A 14 1.38 -15.99 -3.31
CA ALA A 14 1.41 -14.73 -2.59
C ALA A 14 0.30 -13.82 -3.14
N LEU A 15 -0.48 -13.22 -2.23
CA LEU A 15 -1.49 -12.21 -2.58
C LEU A 15 -0.84 -10.85 -2.85
N LYS A 16 0.23 -10.55 -2.11
CA LYS A 16 0.98 -9.31 -2.21
C LYS A 16 2.44 -9.55 -1.88
N PHE A 17 3.33 -8.80 -2.49
CA PHE A 17 4.74 -8.81 -2.13
C PHE A 17 5.35 -7.40 -2.19
N ALA A 18 6.42 -7.22 -1.45
CA ALA A 18 7.30 -6.05 -1.53
C ALA A 18 8.76 -6.52 -1.43
N LEU A 19 9.67 -5.77 -2.04
CA LEU A 19 11.10 -6.03 -2.01
C LEU A 19 11.82 -4.82 -1.42
N CYS A 20 12.65 -5.06 -0.40
CA CYS A 20 13.47 -4.02 0.23
C CYS A 20 14.80 -4.64 0.67
N ASP A 21 15.91 -4.02 0.28
CA ASP A 21 17.28 -4.40 0.69
C ASP A 21 17.60 -5.90 0.52
N GLY A 22 17.12 -6.48 -0.57
CA GLY A 22 17.34 -7.90 -0.88
C GLY A 22 16.48 -8.87 -0.08
N VAL A 23 15.54 -8.38 0.70
CA VAL A 23 14.55 -9.18 1.43
C VAL A 23 13.18 -9.01 0.75
N MET A 24 12.50 -10.12 0.49
CA MET A 24 11.15 -10.14 -0.03
C MET A 24 10.16 -10.37 1.10
N TYR A 25 9.21 -9.45 1.24
CA TYR A 25 8.07 -9.57 2.14
C TYR A 25 6.87 -10.08 1.33
N THR A 26 6.19 -11.09 1.84
CA THR A 26 5.05 -11.72 1.14
C THR A 26 3.88 -11.90 2.09
N LEU A 27 2.68 -11.64 1.59
CA LEU A 27 1.43 -11.96 2.27
C LEU A 27 0.78 -13.14 1.55
N ASP A 28 0.53 -14.22 2.27
CA ASP A 28 -0.09 -15.41 1.71
C ASP A 28 -1.62 -15.47 1.96
N ALA A 29 -2.27 -16.48 1.37
CA ALA A 29 -3.72 -16.67 1.49
C ALA A 29 -4.21 -17.03 2.91
N ASN A 30 -3.29 -17.36 3.82
CA ASN A 30 -3.59 -17.64 5.22
C ASN A 30 -3.45 -16.39 6.11
N ALA A 31 -3.32 -15.21 5.50
CA ALA A 31 -3.07 -13.95 6.20
C ALA A 31 -1.75 -13.93 6.99
N ALA A 32 -0.77 -14.71 6.56
CA ALA A 32 0.57 -14.72 7.13
C ALA A 32 1.50 -13.80 6.33
N LEU A 33 2.08 -12.83 7.01
CA LEU A 33 3.14 -11.98 6.52
C LEU A 33 4.48 -12.64 6.81
N LYS A 34 5.28 -12.84 5.77
CA LYS A 34 6.57 -13.51 5.84
C LYS A 34 7.66 -12.68 5.21
N GLU A 35 8.87 -12.84 5.71
CA GLU A 35 10.07 -12.40 5.03
C GLU A 35 10.81 -13.57 4.39
N ARG A 36 11.47 -13.31 3.28
CA ARG A 36 12.32 -14.28 2.60
C ARG A 36 13.57 -13.60 2.06
N THR A 37 14.71 -14.14 2.43
CA THR A 37 16.00 -13.70 1.89
C THR A 37 16.20 -14.23 0.46
N LEU A 38 17.12 -13.63 -0.29
CA LEU A 38 17.51 -14.14 -1.61
C LEU A 38 18.20 -15.53 -1.53
N SER A 39 18.77 -15.89 -0.38
CA SER A 39 19.29 -17.25 -0.10
C SER A 39 18.19 -18.29 0.10
N GLY A 40 16.93 -17.86 0.23
CA GLY A 40 15.76 -18.72 0.36
C GLY A 40 15.34 -19.01 1.79
N GLU A 41 15.99 -18.43 2.79
CA GLU A 41 15.54 -18.50 4.18
C GLU A 41 14.22 -17.74 4.34
N GLU A 42 13.26 -18.36 5.00
CA GLU A 42 11.92 -17.79 5.21
C GLU A 42 11.58 -17.79 6.69
N SER A 43 11.02 -16.68 7.18
CA SER A 43 10.45 -16.59 8.51
C SER A 43 9.11 -15.88 8.50
N GLU A 44 8.20 -16.28 9.40
CA GLU A 44 6.92 -15.63 9.61
C GLU A 44 7.11 -14.45 10.56
N LEU A 45 6.63 -13.28 10.14
CA LEU A 45 6.72 -12.04 10.90
C LEU A 45 5.43 -11.77 11.69
N MET A 46 4.28 -12.00 11.07
CA MET A 46 2.98 -11.69 11.66
C MET A 46 1.88 -12.52 11.00
N THR A 47 0.84 -12.87 11.77
CA THR A 47 -0.40 -13.49 11.28
C THR A 47 -1.58 -12.53 11.38
N GLY A 48 -2.69 -12.85 10.69
CA GLY A 48 -3.90 -12.01 10.71
C GLY A 48 -3.75 -10.70 9.92
N VAL A 49 -2.80 -10.64 8.98
CA VAL A 49 -2.56 -9.48 8.12
C VAL A 49 -3.42 -9.59 6.87
N SER A 50 -4.23 -8.58 6.57
CA SER A 50 -5.06 -8.51 5.36
C SER A 50 -4.42 -7.69 4.23
N ASP A 51 -3.58 -6.74 4.57
CA ASP A 51 -2.78 -5.94 3.64
C ASP A 51 -1.51 -5.44 4.32
N PHE A 52 -0.48 -5.12 3.55
CA PHE A 52 0.71 -4.48 4.09
C PHE A 52 1.37 -3.56 3.07
N THR A 53 2.15 -2.61 3.54
CA THR A 53 3.02 -1.79 2.70
C THR A 53 4.31 -1.44 3.43
N LEU A 54 5.38 -1.22 2.69
CA LEU A 54 6.62 -0.66 3.26
C LEU A 54 6.41 0.83 3.56
N ASP A 55 6.94 1.30 4.67
CA ASP A 55 7.07 2.73 4.89
C ASP A 55 8.09 3.34 3.90
N ALA A 56 8.05 4.67 3.75
CA ALA A 56 8.91 5.37 2.80
C ALA A 56 10.42 5.23 3.09
N THR A 57 10.78 4.81 4.29
CA THR A 57 12.18 4.62 4.71
C THR A 57 12.67 3.18 4.52
N GLY A 58 11.78 2.23 4.25
CA GLY A 58 12.08 0.80 4.19
C GLY A 58 12.40 0.18 5.55
N LYS A 59 12.13 0.87 6.67
CA LYS A 59 12.46 0.40 8.03
C LYS A 59 11.31 -0.27 8.75
N ALA A 60 10.08 -0.08 8.27
CA ALA A 60 8.89 -0.66 8.86
C ALA A 60 7.91 -1.15 7.80
N LEU A 61 7.11 -2.13 8.17
CA LEU A 61 5.94 -2.57 7.45
C LEU A 61 4.70 -2.01 8.14
N LEU A 62 3.84 -1.37 7.38
CA LEU A 62 2.51 -0.99 7.84
C LEU A 62 1.58 -2.17 7.53
N CYS A 63 1.14 -2.85 8.57
CA CYS A 63 0.33 -4.05 8.46
C CYS A 63 -1.12 -3.71 8.81
N VAL A 64 -2.04 -4.02 7.93
CA VAL A 64 -3.48 -3.95 8.19
C VAL A 64 -3.91 -5.27 8.81
N THR A 65 -4.54 -5.18 9.97
CA THR A 65 -5.06 -6.32 10.73
C THR A 65 -6.55 -6.14 11.00
N GLN A 66 -7.18 -7.13 11.61
CA GLN A 66 -8.57 -7.03 12.05
C GLN A 66 -8.80 -5.87 13.05
N ASP A 67 -7.80 -5.56 13.88
CA ASP A 67 -7.91 -4.55 14.94
C ASP A 67 -7.51 -3.15 14.47
N GLY A 68 -6.86 -3.03 13.32
CA GLY A 68 -6.41 -1.75 12.79
C GLY A 68 -5.12 -1.81 12.00
N VAL A 69 -4.31 -0.77 12.12
CA VAL A 69 -3.02 -0.65 11.44
C VAL A 69 -1.88 -0.69 12.44
N VAL A 70 -0.98 -1.63 12.24
CA VAL A 70 0.21 -1.85 13.06
C VAL A 70 1.45 -1.49 12.26
N SER A 71 2.37 -0.75 12.86
CA SER A 71 3.74 -0.60 12.36
C SER A 71 4.59 -1.73 12.90
N PHE A 72 5.21 -2.51 12.03
CA PHE A 72 6.17 -3.56 12.39
C PHE A 72 7.58 -3.12 11.99
N GLY A 73 8.44 -2.89 12.97
CA GLY A 73 9.83 -2.50 12.75
C GLY A 73 10.67 -3.68 12.25
N ILE A 74 11.13 -3.61 11.01
CA ILE A 74 11.85 -4.71 10.33
C ILE A 74 13.09 -5.15 11.11
N GLN A 75 13.90 -4.20 11.59
CA GLN A 75 15.13 -4.51 12.32
C GLN A 75 14.92 -4.85 13.79
N THR A 76 13.85 -4.35 14.39
CA THR A 76 13.59 -4.46 15.83
C THR A 76 12.66 -5.62 16.17
N GLY A 77 11.86 -6.09 15.21
CA GLY A 77 10.79 -7.06 15.41
C GLY A 77 9.65 -6.53 16.31
N GLN A 78 9.66 -5.23 16.64
CA GLN A 78 8.65 -4.63 17.51
C GLN A 78 7.46 -4.12 16.72
N SER A 79 6.29 -4.24 17.31
CA SER A 79 5.03 -3.76 16.74
C SER A 79 4.45 -2.63 17.56
N GLU A 80 3.90 -1.61 16.88
CA GLU A 80 3.20 -0.49 17.46
C GLU A 80 1.85 -0.29 16.76
N MET A 81 0.75 -0.18 17.53
CA MET A 81 -0.56 0.15 16.99
C MET A 81 -0.62 1.63 16.63
N LEU A 82 -0.82 1.93 15.35
CA LEU A 82 -0.93 3.29 14.84
C LEU A 82 -2.37 3.77 14.68
N TYR A 83 -3.29 2.84 14.42
CA TYR A 83 -4.70 3.13 14.21
C TYR A 83 -5.53 1.94 14.68
N THR A 84 -6.57 2.19 15.47
CA THR A 84 -7.54 1.19 15.92
C THR A 84 -8.86 1.37 15.16
N GLY A 85 -9.35 0.32 14.56
CA GLY A 85 -10.60 0.29 13.80
C GLY A 85 -10.46 -0.42 12.47
N ALA A 86 -11.57 -0.58 11.76
CA ALA A 86 -11.56 -1.24 10.45
C ALA A 86 -10.66 -0.50 9.45
N ALA A 87 -9.83 -1.25 8.77
CA ALA A 87 -8.92 -0.74 7.74
C ALA A 87 -8.84 -1.74 6.59
N ASP A 88 -8.72 -1.23 5.36
CA ASP A 88 -8.54 -2.03 4.16
C ASP A 88 -7.14 -1.84 3.55
N GLN A 89 -6.58 -0.63 3.69
CA GLN A 89 -5.24 -0.28 3.24
C GLN A 89 -4.65 0.81 4.14
N ALA A 90 -3.32 0.87 4.21
CA ALA A 90 -2.62 1.92 4.92
C ALA A 90 -1.38 2.38 4.15
N ALA A 91 -1.05 3.67 4.25
CA ALA A 91 0.16 4.25 3.67
C ALA A 91 0.62 5.47 4.48
N MET A 92 1.92 5.74 4.49
CA MET A 92 2.46 6.98 5.04
C MET A 92 2.54 8.06 3.97
N CYS A 93 2.10 9.28 4.31
CA CYS A 93 2.32 10.50 3.53
C CYS A 93 3.04 11.53 4.42
N GLY A 94 4.35 11.59 4.31
CA GLY A 94 5.18 12.30 5.27
C GLY A 94 5.03 11.69 6.68
N GLN A 95 4.58 12.51 7.64
CA GLN A 95 4.34 12.07 9.03
C GLN A 95 2.89 11.60 9.27
N ALA A 96 2.02 11.71 8.29
CA ALA A 96 0.64 11.30 8.43
C ALA A 96 0.45 9.84 8.00
N LEU A 97 -0.20 9.05 8.83
CA LEU A 97 -0.75 7.77 8.42
C LEU A 97 -2.09 8.01 7.72
N LEU A 98 -2.22 7.47 6.54
CA LEU A 98 -3.46 7.42 5.78
C LEU A 98 -4.02 6.01 5.84
N VAL A 99 -5.29 5.90 6.18
CA VAL A 99 -6.00 4.61 6.28
C VAL A 99 -7.21 4.66 5.36
N ARG A 100 -7.32 3.72 4.44
CA ARG A 100 -8.57 3.49 3.71
C ARG A 100 -9.45 2.56 4.53
N ALA A 101 -10.67 3.01 4.82
CA ALA A 101 -11.64 2.29 5.63
C ALA A 101 -13.04 2.45 5.04
N GLY A 102 -13.64 1.37 4.54
CA GLY A 102 -14.98 1.38 3.98
C GLY A 102 -15.20 2.41 2.87
N GLY A 103 -14.20 2.63 2.02
CA GLY A 103 -14.25 3.61 0.92
C GLY A 103 -13.96 5.05 1.32
N SER A 104 -13.70 5.32 2.59
CA SER A 104 -13.23 6.62 3.09
C SER A 104 -11.72 6.60 3.29
N ILE A 105 -11.09 7.77 3.25
CA ILE A 105 -9.68 7.93 3.64
C ILE A 105 -9.64 8.74 4.93
N VAL A 106 -9.05 8.15 5.96
CA VAL A 106 -8.81 8.74 7.27
C VAL A 106 -7.33 9.09 7.39
N ARG A 107 -7.04 10.31 7.80
CA ARG A 107 -5.70 10.75 8.19
C ARG A 107 -5.55 10.63 9.69
N VAL A 108 -4.45 10.04 10.13
CA VAL A 108 -4.01 10.03 11.53
C VAL A 108 -2.69 10.79 11.62
N MET A 109 -2.64 11.84 12.42
CA MET A 109 -1.44 12.66 12.60
C MET A 109 -1.43 13.28 14.00
N ASN A 110 -0.32 13.12 14.71
CA ASN A 110 -0.17 13.62 16.09
C ASN A 110 -1.31 13.16 17.04
N GLY A 111 -1.75 11.91 16.91
CA GLY A 111 -2.84 11.35 17.71
C GLY A 111 -4.24 11.85 17.32
N GLN A 112 -4.36 12.72 16.33
CA GLN A 112 -5.64 13.22 15.83
C GLN A 112 -6.05 12.47 14.57
N MET A 113 -7.35 12.14 14.46
CA MET A 113 -7.95 11.50 13.31
C MET A 113 -8.91 12.46 12.60
N ALA A 114 -8.83 12.47 11.27
CA ALA A 114 -9.74 13.23 10.42
C ALA A 114 -10.07 12.45 9.15
N THR A 115 -11.33 12.35 8.80
CA THR A 115 -11.73 11.83 7.47
C THR A 115 -11.48 12.92 6.44
N ILE A 116 -10.56 12.66 5.53
CA ILE A 116 -10.16 13.62 4.49
C ILE A 116 -10.89 13.38 3.16
N ARG A 117 -11.35 12.14 2.89
CA ARG A 117 -12.10 11.77 1.69
C ARG A 117 -13.22 10.80 2.00
N ARG A 118 -14.35 10.88 1.22
CA ARG A 118 -15.53 10.00 1.36
C ARG A 118 -16.11 9.56 0.01
N ASP A 119 -15.24 9.47 -1.00
CA ASP A 119 -15.69 9.32 -2.40
C ASP A 119 -15.77 7.87 -2.88
N GLY A 120 -15.74 6.91 -1.96
CA GLY A 120 -15.78 5.49 -2.29
C GLY A 120 -14.45 4.99 -2.84
N ALA A 121 -13.35 5.39 -2.19
CA ALA A 121 -12.00 4.95 -2.57
C ALA A 121 -11.88 3.42 -2.55
N THR A 122 -11.47 2.84 -3.66
CA THR A 122 -11.20 1.39 -3.82
C THR A 122 -9.73 1.06 -3.66
N CYS A 123 -8.85 2.04 -3.89
CA CYS A 123 -7.41 1.91 -3.69
C CYS A 123 -6.82 3.23 -3.19
N LEU A 124 -5.84 3.12 -2.31
CA LEU A 124 -5.06 4.24 -1.73
C LEU A 124 -3.59 4.08 -2.12
N LEU A 125 -3.02 5.09 -2.73
CA LEU A 125 -1.60 5.20 -3.03
C LEU A 125 -1.06 6.55 -2.55
N VAL A 126 0.24 6.63 -2.36
CA VAL A 126 0.94 7.88 -2.01
C VAL A 126 2.14 8.06 -2.93
N TYR A 127 2.33 9.28 -3.42
CA TYR A 127 3.50 9.69 -4.17
C TYR A 127 3.98 11.08 -3.74
N GLY A 128 5.15 11.13 -3.13
CA GLY A 128 5.66 12.35 -2.50
C GLY A 128 4.72 12.84 -1.40
N GLN A 129 4.16 14.02 -1.58
CA GLN A 129 3.18 14.64 -0.67
C GLN A 129 1.73 14.50 -1.17
N LYS A 130 1.50 13.74 -2.22
CA LYS A 130 0.19 13.56 -2.82
C LYS A 130 -0.45 12.25 -2.38
N VAL A 131 -1.70 12.34 -2.02
CA VAL A 131 -2.60 11.20 -1.83
C VAL A 131 -3.26 10.92 -3.16
N ILE A 132 -3.27 9.68 -3.59
CA ILE A 132 -3.90 9.22 -4.84
C ILE A 132 -4.94 8.19 -4.48
N GLU A 133 -6.17 8.39 -4.91
CA GLU A 133 -7.27 7.48 -4.70
C GLU A 133 -7.87 7.02 -6.03
N LEU A 134 -8.10 5.71 -6.12
CA LEU A 134 -8.98 5.17 -7.15
C LEU A 134 -10.40 5.17 -6.61
N THR A 135 -11.33 5.53 -7.46
CA THR A 135 -12.76 5.47 -7.19
C THR A 135 -13.47 4.77 -8.37
N GLY A 136 -14.74 4.44 -8.23
CA GLY A 136 -15.51 3.87 -9.35
C GLY A 136 -15.67 4.83 -10.54
N ARG A 137 -15.22 6.08 -10.45
CA ARG A 137 -15.35 7.10 -11.51
C ARG A 137 -14.02 7.54 -12.12
N GLY A 138 -12.92 7.20 -11.49
CA GLY A 138 -11.61 7.62 -11.96
C GLY A 138 -10.56 7.65 -10.85
N VAL A 139 -9.48 8.33 -11.13
CA VAL A 139 -8.36 8.54 -10.22
C VAL A 139 -8.27 10.00 -9.85
N MET A 140 -8.25 10.24 -8.56
CA MET A 140 -8.12 11.58 -8.00
C MET A 140 -6.82 11.71 -7.22
N THR A 141 -6.30 12.90 -7.16
CA THR A 141 -5.18 13.25 -6.26
C THR A 141 -5.56 14.45 -5.41
N CYS A 142 -5.10 14.47 -4.18
CA CYS A 142 -5.22 15.60 -3.27
C CYS A 142 -3.96 15.71 -2.39
N ASP A 143 -3.89 16.73 -1.56
CA ASP A 143 -2.88 16.80 -0.50
C ASP A 143 -3.27 15.93 0.71
N VAL A 144 -2.39 15.88 1.70
CA VAL A 144 -2.57 15.10 2.92
C VAL A 144 -3.75 15.56 3.80
N ASN A 145 -4.30 16.74 3.56
CA ASN A 145 -5.49 17.25 4.23
C ASN A 145 -6.79 16.96 3.45
N GLY A 146 -6.69 16.37 2.27
CA GLY A 146 -7.81 16.15 1.37
C GLY A 146 -8.18 17.37 0.53
N GLU A 147 -7.38 18.43 0.62
CA GLU A 147 -7.54 19.67 -0.14
C GLU A 147 -6.89 19.57 -1.52
N ASN A 148 -7.14 20.57 -2.38
CA ASN A 148 -6.57 20.64 -3.73
C ASN A 148 -6.86 19.39 -4.59
N ALA A 149 -8.04 18.81 -4.40
CA ALA A 149 -8.44 17.59 -5.08
C ALA A 149 -8.61 17.83 -6.59
N THR A 150 -7.95 16.99 -7.41
CA THR A 150 -8.03 17.04 -8.87
C THR A 150 -8.18 15.65 -9.44
N THR A 151 -8.98 15.51 -10.50
CA THR A 151 -9.07 14.26 -11.27
C THR A 151 -7.91 14.20 -12.26
N ILE A 152 -7.13 13.12 -12.21
CA ILE A 152 -5.97 12.90 -13.09
C ILE A 152 -6.24 11.84 -14.16
N ALA A 153 -7.26 10.98 -13.97
CA ALA A 153 -7.74 10.05 -14.98
C ALA A 153 -9.24 9.78 -14.76
N ASN A 154 -10.00 9.67 -15.86
CA ASN A 154 -11.41 9.27 -15.82
C ASN A 154 -11.53 7.80 -16.24
N GLY A 155 -12.46 7.07 -15.65
CA GLY A 155 -12.71 5.67 -15.97
C GLY A 155 -12.80 4.79 -14.73
N SER A 156 -13.05 3.51 -14.93
CA SER A 156 -13.07 2.51 -13.87
C SER A 156 -11.78 1.69 -13.95
N TYR A 157 -11.05 1.64 -12.86
CA TYR A 157 -9.77 0.92 -12.76
C TYR A 157 -9.82 -0.05 -11.57
N GLU A 158 -9.31 -1.25 -11.78
CA GLU A 158 -9.28 -2.32 -10.78
C GLU A 158 -7.93 -2.41 -10.06
N ALA A 159 -6.88 -1.92 -10.72
CA ALA A 159 -5.53 -1.96 -10.19
C ALA A 159 -4.77 -0.67 -10.48
N ALA A 160 -3.88 -0.31 -9.57
CA ALA A 160 -2.95 0.80 -9.76
C ALA A 160 -1.60 0.51 -9.10
N SER A 161 -0.55 1.00 -9.71
CA SER A 161 0.80 0.98 -9.16
C SER A 161 1.58 2.22 -9.59
N ILE A 162 2.59 2.58 -8.81
CA ILE A 162 3.45 3.72 -9.12
C ILE A 162 4.87 3.21 -9.30
N ALA A 163 5.50 3.59 -10.40
CA ALA A 163 6.91 3.32 -10.64
C ALA A 163 7.55 4.52 -11.38
N ASN A 164 8.68 4.99 -10.88
CA ASN A 164 9.46 6.09 -11.50
C ASN A 164 8.63 7.35 -11.80
N GLY A 165 7.73 7.74 -10.91
CA GLY A 165 6.88 8.92 -11.11
C GLY A 165 5.74 8.74 -12.12
N VAL A 166 5.49 7.51 -12.54
CA VAL A 166 4.39 7.16 -13.44
C VAL A 166 3.38 6.29 -12.69
N LEU A 167 2.13 6.67 -12.73
CA LEU A 167 1.01 5.89 -12.25
C LEU A 167 0.53 4.99 -13.40
N TYR A 168 0.52 3.70 -13.18
CA TYR A 168 0.00 2.68 -14.07
C TYR A 168 -1.36 2.23 -13.58
N LEU A 169 -2.35 2.22 -14.46
CA LEU A 169 -3.75 1.92 -14.18
C LEU A 169 -4.17 0.72 -15.01
N GLY A 170 -4.73 -0.29 -14.38
CA GLY A 170 -5.29 -1.47 -15.04
C GLY A 170 -6.81 -1.45 -14.99
N GLY A 171 -7.45 -1.52 -16.15
CA GLY A 171 -8.91 -1.67 -16.27
C GLY A 171 -9.33 -3.14 -16.32
N ALA A 172 -10.63 -3.41 -16.11
CA ALA A 172 -11.25 -4.73 -16.20
C ALA A 172 -11.13 -5.37 -17.59
N ASP A 173 -10.97 -4.54 -18.61
CA ASP A 173 -10.80 -4.94 -20.02
C ASP A 173 -9.35 -5.36 -20.38
N GLY A 174 -8.45 -5.34 -19.40
CA GLY A 174 -7.03 -5.66 -19.58
C GLY A 174 -6.19 -4.53 -20.18
N TYR A 175 -6.80 -3.38 -20.50
CA TYR A 175 -6.05 -2.20 -20.94
C TYR A 175 -5.34 -1.53 -19.78
N THR A 176 -4.12 -1.07 -20.04
CA THR A 176 -3.34 -0.26 -19.09
C THR A 176 -3.23 1.17 -19.61
N GLN A 177 -3.45 2.11 -18.72
CA GLN A 177 -3.19 3.54 -18.94
C GLN A 177 -2.04 3.97 -18.04
N SER A 178 -1.23 4.92 -18.48
CA SER A 178 -0.21 5.55 -17.65
C SER A 178 -0.41 7.06 -17.56
N VAL A 179 -0.13 7.60 -16.37
CA VAL A 179 -0.25 9.04 -16.06
C VAL A 179 1.03 9.47 -15.37
N SER A 180 1.68 10.53 -15.83
CA SER A 180 2.80 11.15 -15.11
C SER A 180 2.31 11.89 -13.87
N LEU A 181 2.99 11.72 -12.72
CA LEU A 181 2.64 12.29 -11.42
C LEU A 181 3.44 13.57 -11.10
#